data_2dc585dc4bdc99c48b194c6647216741
#
_entry.id   2dc585dc4bdc99c48b194c6647216741
#
_cell.length_a   1.000
_cell.length_b   1.000
_cell.length_c   1.000
_cell.angle_alpha   90.00
_cell.angle_beta   90.00
_cell.angle_gamma   90.00
#
_symmetry.space_group_name_H-M   'P 1'
#
loop_
_entity.id
_entity.type
_entity.pdbx_description
1 polymer ?
#
loop_
_entity_poly.entity_id
_entity_poly.type
_entity_poly.pdbx_seq_one_letter_code
_entity_poly.pdbx_strand_id
1 'polypeptide(L)'
;SRFLISLMEKRNDIRPAVGSAPVDDARKQKDEAEAKAMREASAVNDRVMEQVIRELREGVTETEMAARVEALFRENGAERSDEGQLVCFGANGADPHHAPENTRLRPGDSIVLDIFTPINRYWCDMTRTVFWKEVSEEQRRVYETVKAANLAAEAMIRPGVKMCEIDRAARQVIEE
;
A
#
# COMPACT_ATOMS: atom_id res chain seq x y z
N SER A 1 13.14 -25.69 5.51
CA SER A 1 11.99 -26.07 6.34
C SER A 1 12.15 -27.53 6.79
N ARG A 2 11.55 -27.90 7.93
CA ARG A 2 11.59 -29.29 8.45
C ARG A 2 11.03 -30.29 7.44
N PHE A 3 9.99 -29.88 6.69
CA PHE A 3 9.44 -30.69 5.61
C PHE A 3 10.49 -31.00 4.51
N LEU A 4 11.23 -30.01 4.06
CA LEU A 4 12.24 -30.20 3.02
C LEU A 4 13.36 -31.15 3.48
N ILE A 5 13.81 -31.01 4.71
CA ILE A 5 14.84 -31.91 5.29
C ILE A 5 14.33 -33.36 5.31
N SER A 6 13.13 -33.57 5.85
CA SER A 6 12.51 -34.92 5.91
C SER A 6 12.24 -35.51 4.52
N LEU A 7 11.91 -34.67 3.54
CA LEU A 7 11.73 -35.11 2.16
C LEU A 7 13.07 -35.57 1.56
N MET A 8 14.12 -34.81 1.74
CA MET A 8 15.47 -35.15 1.24
C MET A 8 16.05 -36.41 1.90
N GLU A 9 15.77 -36.65 3.19
CA GLU A 9 16.16 -37.89 3.88
C GLU A 9 15.48 -39.14 3.28
N LYS A 10 14.24 -38.99 2.79
CA LYS A 10 13.46 -40.10 2.22
C LYS A 10 13.62 -40.25 0.70
N ARG A 11 14.03 -39.20 0.05
CA ARG A 11 14.15 -39.10 -1.42
C ARG A 11 15.48 -38.46 -1.80
N ASN A 12 16.52 -39.26 -1.80
CA ASN A 12 17.88 -38.83 -2.15
C ASN A 12 18.08 -38.57 -3.68
N ASP A 13 17.07 -38.93 -4.49
CA ASP A 13 16.98 -38.63 -5.91
C ASP A 13 16.47 -37.22 -6.23
N ILE A 14 15.95 -36.49 -5.23
CA ILE A 14 15.44 -35.13 -5.38
C ILE A 14 16.55 -34.12 -5.09
N ARG A 15 16.77 -33.19 -6.02
CA ARG A 15 17.63 -32.03 -5.81
C ARG A 15 16.77 -30.76 -5.74
N PRO A 16 16.61 -30.15 -4.55
CA PRO A 16 15.88 -28.89 -4.44
C PRO A 16 16.64 -27.77 -5.16
N ALA A 17 15.90 -26.94 -5.87
CA ALA A 17 16.43 -25.74 -6.52
C ALA A 17 15.51 -24.55 -6.24
N VAL A 18 16.07 -23.34 -6.28
CA VAL A 18 15.29 -22.12 -6.19
C VAL A 18 14.56 -21.90 -7.51
N GLY A 19 13.23 -21.94 -7.47
CA GLY A 19 12.36 -21.77 -8.65
C GLY A 19 11.75 -20.37 -8.78
N SER A 20 12.23 -19.40 -8.03
CA SER A 20 11.63 -18.05 -8.02
C SER A 20 11.81 -17.30 -9.34
N ALA A 21 13.01 -17.36 -9.93
CA ALA A 21 13.32 -16.57 -11.11
C ALA A 21 12.37 -16.80 -12.31
N PRO A 22 12.05 -18.02 -12.75
CA PRO A 22 11.09 -18.20 -13.84
C PRO A 22 9.66 -17.74 -13.49
N VAL A 23 9.25 -17.86 -12.21
CA VAL A 23 7.96 -17.36 -11.75
C VAL A 23 7.94 -15.83 -11.77
N ASP A 24 8.99 -15.20 -11.25
CA ASP A 24 9.13 -13.75 -11.23
C ASP A 24 9.19 -13.18 -12.65
N ASP A 25 9.90 -13.83 -13.56
CA ASP A 25 9.97 -13.42 -14.97
C ASP A 25 8.60 -13.52 -15.64
N ALA A 26 7.83 -14.58 -15.40
CA ALA A 26 6.48 -14.72 -15.93
C ALA A 26 5.52 -13.65 -15.38
N ARG A 27 5.69 -13.22 -14.13
CA ARG A 27 4.85 -12.20 -13.48
C ARG A 27 5.21 -10.77 -13.85
N LYS A 28 6.40 -10.49 -14.35
CA LYS A 28 6.84 -9.13 -14.74
C LYS A 28 6.05 -8.56 -15.91
N GLN A 29 5.74 -9.38 -16.90
CA GLN A 29 5.00 -8.98 -18.08
C GLN A 29 3.51 -9.31 -17.90
N LYS A 30 2.66 -8.30 -17.95
CA LYS A 30 1.21 -8.46 -17.87
C LYS A 30 0.63 -8.42 -19.29
N ASP A 31 -0.28 -9.32 -19.57
CA ASP A 31 -1.08 -9.26 -20.78
C ASP A 31 -2.25 -8.26 -20.65
N GLU A 32 -3.07 -8.13 -21.69
CA GLU A 32 -4.20 -7.19 -21.69
C GLU A 32 -5.27 -7.54 -20.67
N ALA A 33 -5.53 -8.83 -20.42
CA ALA A 33 -6.51 -9.28 -19.44
C ALA A 33 -6.01 -8.99 -18.02
N GLU A 34 -4.75 -9.22 -17.75
CA GLU A 34 -4.09 -8.89 -16.48
C GLU A 34 -4.07 -7.36 -16.24
N ALA A 35 -3.71 -6.59 -17.25
CA ALA A 35 -3.73 -5.13 -17.17
C ALA A 35 -5.14 -4.59 -16.91
N LYS A 36 -6.18 -5.21 -17.49
CA LYS A 36 -7.57 -4.90 -17.20
C LYS A 36 -7.92 -5.21 -15.74
N ALA A 37 -7.57 -6.40 -15.24
CA ALA A 37 -7.82 -6.80 -13.86
C ALA A 37 -7.14 -5.85 -12.86
N MET A 38 -5.91 -5.40 -13.13
CA MET A 38 -5.22 -4.40 -12.31
C MET A 38 -5.94 -3.05 -12.30
N ARG A 39 -6.46 -2.58 -13.45
CA ARG A 39 -7.26 -1.34 -13.50
C ARG A 39 -8.58 -1.48 -12.72
N GLU A 40 -9.23 -2.63 -12.79
CA GLU A 40 -10.45 -2.91 -12.02
C GLU A 40 -10.16 -2.90 -10.52
N ALA A 41 -9.05 -3.51 -10.08
CA ALA A 41 -8.61 -3.47 -8.70
C ALA A 41 -8.33 -2.03 -8.23
N SER A 42 -7.62 -1.23 -9.04
CA SER A 42 -7.36 0.19 -8.77
C SER A 42 -8.65 0.98 -8.63
N ALA A 43 -9.62 0.79 -9.53
CA ALA A 43 -10.89 1.49 -9.48
C ALA A 43 -11.74 1.13 -8.25
N VAL A 44 -11.63 -0.10 -7.73
CA VAL A 44 -12.25 -0.47 -6.46
C VAL A 44 -11.57 0.27 -5.32
N ASN A 45 -10.23 0.30 -5.30
CA ASN A 45 -9.47 0.96 -4.25
C ASN A 45 -9.74 2.48 -4.22
N ASP A 46 -9.82 3.14 -5.39
CA ASP A 46 -10.22 4.54 -5.49
C ASP A 46 -11.57 4.81 -4.82
N ARG A 47 -12.59 4.01 -5.13
CA ARG A 47 -13.92 4.16 -4.52
C ARG A 47 -13.91 3.95 -3.01
N VAL A 48 -13.18 2.94 -2.53
CA VAL A 48 -13.07 2.66 -1.10
C VAL A 48 -12.34 3.81 -0.40
N MET A 49 -11.23 4.31 -0.96
CA MET A 49 -10.49 5.45 -0.41
C MET A 49 -11.38 6.70 -0.26
N GLU A 50 -12.16 7.03 -1.30
CA GLU A 50 -13.10 8.15 -1.22
C GLU A 50 -14.14 7.96 -0.11
N GLN A 51 -14.67 6.75 0.06
CA GLN A 51 -15.66 6.45 1.09
C GLN A 51 -15.04 6.54 2.47
N VAL A 52 -13.87 5.98 2.68
CA VAL A 52 -13.12 6.04 3.94
C VAL A 52 -12.88 7.50 4.37
N ILE A 53 -12.40 8.34 3.44
CA ILE A 53 -12.15 9.76 3.73
C ILE A 53 -13.44 10.49 4.13
N ARG A 54 -14.57 10.19 3.50
CA ARG A 54 -15.88 10.79 3.83
C ARG A 54 -16.43 10.35 5.18
N GLU A 55 -16.06 9.15 5.64
CA GLU A 55 -16.53 8.58 6.90
C GLU A 55 -15.63 8.91 8.10
N LEU A 56 -14.51 9.61 7.88
CA LEU A 56 -13.69 10.11 8.97
C LEU A 56 -14.50 11.02 9.89
N ARG A 57 -14.34 10.82 11.20
CA ARG A 57 -15.00 11.63 12.22
C ARG A 57 -14.14 11.76 13.47
N GLU A 58 -14.23 12.87 14.14
CA GLU A 58 -13.49 13.10 15.38
C GLU A 58 -13.78 12.01 16.42
N GLY A 59 -12.75 11.54 17.08
CA GLY A 59 -12.83 10.52 18.11
C GLY A 59 -12.95 9.09 17.63
N VAL A 60 -13.08 8.83 16.30
CA VAL A 60 -12.99 7.48 15.75
C VAL A 60 -11.60 6.92 16.03
N THR A 61 -11.49 5.62 16.28
CA THR A 61 -10.19 4.96 16.45
C THR A 61 -9.64 4.41 15.14
N GLU A 62 -8.32 4.22 15.09
CA GLU A 62 -7.66 3.55 13.96
C GLU A 62 -8.25 2.16 13.71
N THR A 63 -8.46 1.37 14.77
CA THR A 63 -9.08 0.03 14.68
C THR A 63 -10.49 0.08 14.10
N GLU A 64 -11.32 1.05 14.53
CA GLU A 64 -12.68 1.22 13.99
C GLU A 64 -12.64 1.57 12.50
N MET A 65 -11.72 2.45 12.10
CA MET A 65 -11.58 2.82 10.68
C MET A 65 -10.99 1.69 9.84
N ALA A 66 -10.01 0.95 10.33
CA ALA A 66 -9.46 -0.21 9.64
C ALA A 66 -10.55 -1.27 9.39
N ALA A 67 -11.35 -1.59 10.41
CA ALA A 67 -12.50 -2.49 10.25
C ALA A 67 -13.53 -1.96 9.23
N ARG A 68 -13.72 -0.64 9.18
CA ARG A 68 -14.61 -0.02 8.18
C ARG A 68 -14.04 -0.13 6.76
N VAL A 69 -12.73 0.06 6.59
CA VAL A 69 -12.04 -0.16 5.29
C VAL A 69 -12.28 -1.58 4.78
N GLU A 70 -12.10 -2.57 5.65
CA GLU A 70 -12.36 -3.97 5.29
C GLU A 70 -13.82 -4.22 4.88
N ALA A 71 -14.77 -3.62 5.62
CA ALA A 71 -16.19 -3.71 5.27
C ALA A 71 -16.47 -3.07 3.90
N LEU A 72 -15.90 -1.89 3.64
CA LEU A 72 -16.05 -1.20 2.35
C LEU A 72 -15.46 -2.00 1.19
N PHE A 73 -14.33 -2.64 1.39
CA PHE A 73 -13.78 -3.54 0.36
C PHE A 73 -14.73 -4.70 0.05
N ARG A 74 -15.32 -5.34 1.08
CA ARG A 74 -16.33 -6.40 0.87
C ARG A 74 -17.57 -5.88 0.15
N GLU A 75 -18.08 -4.71 0.55
CA GLU A 75 -19.22 -4.05 -0.10
C GLU A 75 -18.94 -3.73 -1.59
N ASN A 76 -17.69 -3.50 -1.95
CA ASN A 76 -17.22 -3.23 -3.31
C ASN A 76 -16.73 -4.49 -4.07
N GLY A 77 -16.99 -5.69 -3.56
CA GLY A 77 -16.77 -6.94 -4.28
C GLY A 77 -15.42 -7.61 -4.05
N ALA A 78 -14.67 -7.21 -3.03
CA ALA A 78 -13.43 -7.90 -2.68
C ALA A 78 -13.72 -9.31 -2.14
N GLU A 79 -12.98 -10.30 -2.64
CA GLU A 79 -13.07 -11.69 -2.20
C GLU A 79 -12.53 -11.88 -0.77
N ARG A 80 -11.51 -11.11 -0.42
CA ARG A 80 -10.85 -11.04 0.88
C ARG A 80 -10.62 -9.58 1.26
N SER A 81 -10.63 -9.30 2.54
CA SER A 81 -10.40 -7.94 3.03
C SER A 81 -9.79 -7.91 4.45
N ASP A 82 -9.24 -9.03 4.89
CA ASP A 82 -8.66 -9.26 6.21
C ASP A 82 -7.11 -9.18 6.20
N GLU A 83 -6.57 -8.38 5.29
CA GLU A 83 -5.12 -8.29 5.07
C GLU A 83 -4.41 -7.28 5.99
N GLY A 84 -5.13 -6.66 6.93
CA GLY A 84 -4.54 -5.73 7.89
C GLY A 84 -4.30 -4.32 7.32
N GLN A 85 -5.39 -3.61 7.03
CA GLN A 85 -5.35 -2.24 6.52
C GLN A 85 -4.61 -1.29 7.47
N LEU A 86 -3.73 -0.44 6.94
CA LEU A 86 -2.99 0.53 7.73
C LEU A 86 -3.79 1.84 7.80
N VAL A 87 -4.21 2.18 9.00
CA VAL A 87 -4.87 3.45 9.33
C VAL A 87 -4.13 4.05 10.51
N CYS A 88 -3.43 5.15 10.30
CA CYS A 88 -2.56 5.73 11.30
C CYS A 88 -2.93 7.20 11.55
N PHE A 89 -3.07 7.59 12.82
CA PHE A 89 -3.40 8.96 13.20
C PHE A 89 -2.22 9.63 13.92
N GLY A 90 -1.93 10.87 13.54
CA GLY A 90 -0.90 11.70 14.17
C GLY A 90 0.47 11.02 14.15
N ALA A 91 1.09 10.85 15.32
CA ALA A 91 2.44 10.30 15.46
C ALA A 91 2.59 8.85 14.94
N ASN A 92 1.51 8.07 14.95
CA ASN A 92 1.53 6.67 14.47
C ASN A 92 1.85 6.57 12.97
N GLY A 93 1.56 7.62 12.20
CA GLY A 93 1.94 7.70 10.79
C GLY A 93 3.45 7.78 10.51
N ALA A 94 4.29 7.88 11.54
CA ALA A 94 5.74 7.83 11.41
C ALA A 94 6.30 6.40 11.30
N ASP A 95 5.52 5.40 11.72
CA ASP A 95 5.87 3.98 11.56
C ASP A 95 5.19 3.43 10.30
N PRO A 96 5.96 3.06 9.24
CA PRO A 96 5.40 2.58 7.98
C PRO A 96 4.66 1.24 8.08
N HIS A 97 4.78 0.52 9.20
CA HIS A 97 4.10 -0.74 9.45
C HIS A 97 3.28 -0.73 10.75
N HIS A 98 2.88 0.47 11.19
CA HIS A 98 2.06 0.59 12.40
C HIS A 98 0.73 -0.17 12.26
N ALA A 99 0.48 -1.09 13.19
CA ALA A 99 -0.81 -1.79 13.24
C ALA A 99 -1.87 -0.88 13.89
N PRO A 100 -3.08 -0.76 13.30
CA PRO A 100 -4.14 0.06 13.88
C PRO A 100 -4.45 -0.29 15.33
N GLU A 101 -4.53 0.74 16.18
CA GLU A 101 -4.81 0.60 17.61
C GLU A 101 -5.97 1.51 18.07
N ASN A 102 -6.13 1.71 19.38
CA ASN A 102 -7.22 2.52 19.93
C ASN A 102 -6.92 4.03 19.95
N THR A 103 -5.91 4.49 19.22
CA THR A 103 -5.62 5.91 19.03
C THR A 103 -6.81 6.60 18.37
N ARG A 104 -7.26 7.73 18.97
CA ARG A 104 -8.43 8.46 18.50
C ARG A 104 -8.05 9.66 17.67
N LEU A 105 -8.76 9.85 16.56
CA LEU A 105 -8.60 10.99 15.66
C LEU A 105 -8.93 12.30 16.36
N ARG A 106 -8.03 13.28 16.29
CA ARG A 106 -8.12 14.61 16.90
C ARG A 106 -7.85 15.70 15.86
N PRO A 107 -8.36 16.92 16.07
CA PRO A 107 -7.97 18.06 15.24
C PRO A 107 -6.44 18.25 15.21
N GLY A 108 -5.91 18.50 14.01
CA GLY A 108 -4.47 18.65 13.78
C GLY A 108 -3.73 17.35 13.47
N ASP A 109 -4.36 16.18 13.60
CA ASP A 109 -3.73 14.92 13.22
C ASP A 109 -3.56 14.82 11.70
N SER A 110 -2.38 14.34 11.29
CA SER A 110 -2.21 13.72 10.00
C SER A 110 -2.86 12.33 10.02
N ILE A 111 -3.45 11.92 8.92
CA ILE A 111 -4.06 10.61 8.75
C ILE A 111 -3.39 9.94 7.58
N VAL A 112 -2.69 8.84 7.81
CA VAL A 112 -2.17 7.98 6.75
C VAL A 112 -3.12 6.81 6.57
N LEU A 113 -3.65 6.69 5.38
CA LEU A 113 -4.51 5.59 4.93
C LEU A 113 -3.73 4.81 3.88
N ASP A 114 -3.30 3.62 4.23
CA ASP A 114 -2.62 2.70 3.32
C ASP A 114 -3.46 1.44 3.20
N ILE A 115 -4.23 1.39 2.11
CA ILE A 115 -5.30 0.41 1.91
C ILE A 115 -5.07 -0.44 0.67
N PHE A 116 -5.28 -1.72 0.82
CA PHE A 116 -5.00 -2.70 -0.22
C PHE A 116 -5.88 -3.94 -0.09
N THR A 117 -6.21 -4.55 -1.21
CA THR A 117 -6.90 -5.84 -1.26
C THR A 117 -6.78 -6.46 -2.64
N PRO A 118 -6.84 -7.77 -2.79
CA PRO A 118 -6.94 -8.39 -4.09
C PRO A 118 -8.39 -8.31 -4.62
N ILE A 119 -8.52 -7.91 -5.88
CA ILE A 119 -9.73 -8.02 -6.69
C ILE A 119 -9.40 -8.92 -7.88
N ASN A 120 -10.15 -9.98 -8.10
CA ASN A 120 -9.87 -10.94 -9.16
C ASN A 120 -8.41 -11.46 -9.13
N ARG A 121 -7.85 -11.65 -7.92
CA ARG A 121 -6.45 -12.06 -7.66
C ARG A 121 -5.38 -11.02 -8.00
N TYR A 122 -5.75 -9.81 -8.42
CA TYR A 122 -4.82 -8.71 -8.66
C TYR A 122 -4.91 -7.69 -7.55
N TRP A 123 -3.75 -7.33 -7.02
CA TRP A 123 -3.62 -6.37 -5.94
C TRP A 123 -3.58 -4.95 -6.47
N CYS A 124 -4.26 -4.07 -5.78
CA CYS A 124 -4.00 -2.64 -5.81
C CYS A 124 -3.66 -2.19 -4.39
N ASP A 125 -2.68 -1.34 -4.31
CA ASP A 125 -2.15 -0.79 -3.08
C ASP A 125 -2.12 0.74 -3.23
N MET A 126 -2.68 1.46 -2.27
CA MET A 126 -2.84 2.91 -2.36
C MET A 126 -2.69 3.56 -1.01
N THR A 127 -1.73 4.46 -0.90
CA THR A 127 -1.57 5.32 0.27
C THR A 127 -2.06 6.74 -0.01
N ARG A 128 -2.81 7.32 0.93
CA ARG A 128 -3.18 8.74 0.96
C ARG A 128 -2.94 9.32 2.34
N THR A 129 -2.43 10.54 2.36
CA THR A 129 -2.30 11.34 3.58
C THR A 129 -3.27 12.50 3.53
N VAL A 130 -4.09 12.63 4.55
CA VAL A 130 -5.03 13.75 4.75
C VAL A 130 -4.85 14.34 6.14
N PHE A 131 -5.44 15.51 6.40
CA PHE A 131 -5.33 16.18 7.69
C PHE A 131 -6.73 16.44 8.25
N TRP A 132 -6.88 16.25 9.56
CA TRP A 132 -8.17 16.44 10.21
C TRP A 132 -8.35 17.88 10.70
N LYS A 133 -9.22 18.64 10.04
CA LYS A 133 -9.60 20.03 10.32
C LYS A 133 -8.48 21.06 10.20
N GLU A 134 -7.34 20.81 10.79
CA GLU A 134 -6.23 21.76 10.90
C GLU A 134 -4.96 21.15 10.28
N VAL A 135 -4.11 22.00 9.73
CA VAL A 135 -2.80 21.61 9.21
C VAL A 135 -1.80 22.70 9.59
N SER A 136 -0.72 22.33 10.27
CA SER A 136 0.37 23.25 10.58
C SER A 136 1.20 23.55 9.33
N GLU A 137 1.96 24.66 9.37
CA GLU A 137 2.89 25.01 8.29
C GLU A 137 3.98 23.95 8.11
N GLU A 138 4.44 23.34 9.20
CA GLU A 138 5.41 22.26 9.15
C GLU A 138 4.85 21.00 8.47
N GLN A 139 3.66 20.56 8.86
CA GLN A 139 2.97 19.43 8.21
C GLN A 139 2.74 19.70 6.72
N ARG A 140 2.33 20.92 6.37
CA ARG A 140 2.15 21.32 4.96
C ARG A 140 3.45 21.25 4.20
N ARG A 141 4.54 21.80 4.75
CA ARG A 141 5.87 21.79 4.13
C ARG A 141 6.33 20.35 3.87
N VAL A 142 6.25 19.48 4.88
CA VAL A 142 6.64 18.06 4.75
C VAL A 142 5.79 17.37 3.67
N TYR A 143 4.48 17.55 3.71
CA TYR A 143 3.58 16.95 2.73
C TYR A 143 3.90 17.40 1.29
N GLU A 144 4.09 18.71 1.05
CA GLU A 144 4.38 19.24 -0.28
C GLU A 144 5.78 18.78 -0.77
N THR A 145 6.77 18.66 0.12
CA THR A 145 8.08 18.10 -0.23
C THR A 145 7.98 16.64 -0.66
N VAL A 146 7.29 15.81 0.12
CA VAL A 146 7.09 14.38 -0.23
C VAL A 146 6.30 14.23 -1.53
N LYS A 147 5.26 15.05 -1.73
CA LYS A 147 4.48 15.08 -2.97
C LYS A 147 5.34 15.48 -4.17
N ALA A 148 6.18 16.49 -4.03
CA ALA A 148 7.10 16.91 -5.09
C ALA A 148 8.11 15.80 -5.42
N ALA A 149 8.63 15.10 -4.41
CA ALA A 149 9.54 13.98 -4.58
C ALA A 149 8.85 12.81 -5.33
N ASN A 150 7.62 12.48 -4.95
CA ASN A 150 6.82 11.45 -5.62
C ASN A 150 6.60 11.80 -7.10
N LEU A 151 6.15 13.03 -7.40
CA LEU A 151 5.92 13.48 -8.78
C LEU A 151 7.22 13.52 -9.61
N ALA A 152 8.37 13.87 -9.00
CA ALA A 152 9.65 13.83 -9.68
C ALA A 152 10.04 12.39 -10.05
N ALA A 153 9.81 11.43 -9.16
CA ALA A 153 10.03 10.02 -9.44
C ALA A 153 9.09 9.49 -10.54
N GLU A 154 7.80 9.80 -10.46
CA GLU A 154 6.81 9.40 -11.49
C GLU A 154 7.19 9.92 -12.88
N ALA A 155 7.65 11.16 -12.99
CA ALA A 155 8.08 11.76 -14.25
C ALA A 155 9.28 11.06 -14.89
N MET A 156 10.05 10.30 -14.11
CA MET A 156 11.18 9.50 -14.60
C MET A 156 10.76 8.14 -15.19
N ILE A 157 9.54 7.67 -14.93
CA ILE A 157 9.09 6.33 -15.31
C ILE A 157 8.91 6.25 -16.82
N ARG A 158 9.77 5.46 -17.47
CA ARG A 158 9.71 5.15 -18.90
C ARG A 158 10.49 3.86 -19.20
N PRO A 159 10.22 3.19 -20.32
CA PRO A 159 10.99 2.02 -20.73
C PRO A 159 12.50 2.31 -20.79
N GLY A 160 13.30 1.43 -20.19
CA GLY A 160 14.76 1.51 -20.19
C GLY A 160 15.39 2.35 -19.08
N VAL A 161 14.60 3.08 -18.27
CA VAL A 161 15.15 3.78 -17.09
C VAL A 161 15.53 2.78 -16.01
N LYS A 162 16.64 3.03 -15.32
CA LYS A 162 17.05 2.20 -14.18
C LYS A 162 16.25 2.59 -12.93
N MET A 163 15.76 1.61 -12.17
CA MET A 163 15.00 1.85 -10.95
C MET A 163 15.73 2.75 -9.95
N CYS A 164 17.06 2.62 -9.83
CA CYS A 164 17.86 3.50 -8.97
C CYS A 164 17.89 4.97 -9.42
N GLU A 165 17.60 5.27 -10.66
CA GLU A 165 17.48 6.65 -11.15
C GLU A 165 16.15 7.29 -10.74
N ILE A 166 15.10 6.50 -10.71
CA ILE A 166 13.78 6.90 -10.21
C ILE A 166 13.86 7.20 -8.71
N ASP A 167 14.44 6.30 -7.91
CA ASP A 167 14.66 6.50 -6.47
C ASP A 167 15.51 7.75 -6.21
N ARG A 168 16.59 7.95 -6.98
CA ARG A 168 17.45 9.11 -6.84
C ARG A 168 16.72 10.43 -7.09
N ALA A 169 15.82 10.47 -8.07
CA ALA A 169 15.05 11.68 -8.36
C ALA A 169 14.18 12.10 -7.16
N ALA A 170 13.54 11.13 -6.47
CA ALA A 170 12.79 11.44 -5.26
C ALA A 170 13.70 11.91 -4.11
N ARG A 171 14.83 11.23 -3.88
CA ARG A 171 15.77 11.59 -2.81
C ARG A 171 16.36 12.99 -2.97
N GLN A 172 16.71 13.38 -4.19
CA GLN A 172 17.23 14.73 -4.47
C GLN A 172 16.26 15.83 -4.01
N VAL A 173 14.96 15.66 -4.25
CA VAL A 173 13.95 16.65 -3.80
C VAL A 173 13.84 16.72 -2.28
N ILE A 174 14.06 15.61 -1.57
CA ILE A 174 13.98 15.58 -0.10
C ILE A 174 15.23 16.15 0.55
N GLU A 175 16.40 16.02 -0.10
CA GLU A 175 17.70 16.46 0.41
C GLU A 175 17.95 17.97 0.16
N GLU A 176 17.24 18.61 -0.76
CA GLU A 176 17.25 20.06 -1.04
C GLU A 176 16.39 20.84 -0.03
#